data_037dbce922f06581cb90e55b5bcf10f5
#
_entry.id   037dbce922f06581cb90e55b5bcf10f5
#
_cell.length_a   1.000
_cell.length_b   1.000
_cell.length_c   1.000
_cell.angle_alpha   90.00
_cell.angle_beta   90.00
_cell.angle_gamma   90.00
#
_symmetry.space_group_name_H-M   'P 1'
#
loop_
_entity.id
_entity.type
_entity.pdbx_description
1 polymer ?
#
loop_
_entity_poly.entity_id
_entity_poly.type
_entity_poly.pdbx_seq_one_letter_code
_entity_poly.pdbx_strand_id
1 'polypeptide(L)'
;MPKQYIRSVEVRDFRNISYAKADFSKEINIIYGENRQGKTNFIEAVWLLSGGKSFRGTKDRDMIGFGKEQFRIEGIVRGAGGDEKITVACSNKNPKFQSRMAKLDTGDFLAPGKIVGNFYCVIFSPVHLNIVSGGPALRRKFIDACLCQMYPGFVDNYRRYNHALELRNKFLKNYAMYDDAHRRVMFETADRALARAGYEICKSRKEFCRYVSQRAKYYYDKISMGKEELSLVYKPTGESRQEIYDILSRQRKRDVAAGHTVNGIHREDLDIFLNRVPAKEYASQGQQRSIVIALKLAESDIMEEITGIAPVILLDDVLSELDFQRQDYLLNNIK
;
A
#
# COMPACT_ATOMS: atom_id res chain seq x y z
N MET A 1 -5.45 5.92 -24.26
CA MET A 1 -4.75 4.81 -23.54
C MET A 1 -5.76 3.74 -23.17
N PRO A 2 -5.39 2.47 -23.07
CA PRO A 2 -6.33 1.42 -22.68
C PRO A 2 -6.84 1.69 -21.26
N LYS A 3 -8.16 1.80 -21.12
CA LYS A 3 -8.81 1.94 -19.82
C LYS A 3 -9.17 0.55 -19.30
N GLN A 4 -8.86 0.32 -18.03
CA GLN A 4 -9.32 -0.85 -17.30
C GLN A 4 -10.58 -0.47 -16.52
N TYR A 5 -11.56 -1.37 -16.43
CA TYR A 5 -12.73 -1.17 -15.58
C TYR A 5 -13.24 -2.49 -15.03
N ILE A 6 -13.94 -2.42 -13.90
CA ILE A 6 -14.59 -3.57 -13.30
C ILE A 6 -15.95 -3.76 -13.99
N ARG A 7 -16.18 -4.96 -14.51
CA ARG A 7 -17.47 -5.32 -15.11
C ARG A 7 -18.47 -5.83 -14.08
N SER A 8 -18.00 -6.67 -13.15
CA SER A 8 -18.84 -7.17 -12.06
C SER A 8 -18.00 -7.58 -10.86
N VAL A 9 -18.62 -7.55 -9.68
CA VAL A 9 -18.02 -8.08 -8.44
C VAL A 9 -19.07 -8.89 -7.70
N GLU A 10 -18.67 -10.06 -7.24
CA GLU A 10 -19.44 -10.92 -6.34
C GLU A 10 -18.67 -11.12 -5.05
N VAL A 11 -19.33 -10.89 -3.91
CA VAL A 11 -18.77 -10.97 -2.57
C VAL A 11 -19.58 -11.94 -1.74
N ARG A 12 -18.90 -12.89 -1.05
CA ARG A 12 -19.55 -13.87 -0.16
C ARG A 12 -18.84 -13.91 1.18
N ASP A 13 -19.63 -13.82 2.27
CA ASP A 13 -19.19 -13.98 3.66
C ASP A 13 -18.00 -13.10 4.06
N PHE A 14 -17.95 -11.88 3.51
CA PHE A 14 -16.89 -10.91 3.75
C PHE A 14 -17.36 -9.82 4.71
N ARG A 15 -16.75 -9.73 5.89
CA ARG A 15 -17.12 -8.80 6.96
C ARG A 15 -18.62 -8.94 7.33
N ASN A 16 -19.42 -7.88 7.12
CA ASN A 16 -20.87 -7.90 7.31
C ASN A 16 -21.68 -8.26 6.04
N ILE A 17 -21.00 -8.56 4.93
CA ILE A 17 -21.64 -8.91 3.68
C ILE A 17 -21.75 -10.44 3.60
N SER A 18 -22.96 -10.99 3.77
CA SER A 18 -23.20 -12.41 3.54
C SER A 18 -23.17 -12.75 2.04
N TYR A 19 -23.82 -11.93 1.23
CA TYR A 19 -23.81 -12.02 -0.22
C TYR A 19 -24.10 -10.65 -0.84
N ALA A 20 -23.31 -10.28 -1.85
CA ALA A 20 -23.57 -9.13 -2.70
C ALA A 20 -23.03 -9.41 -4.11
N LYS A 21 -23.79 -8.98 -5.12
CA LYS A 21 -23.34 -8.97 -6.51
C LYS A 21 -23.73 -7.65 -7.15
N ALA A 22 -22.78 -7.06 -7.88
CA ALA A 22 -23.00 -5.83 -8.61
C ALA A 22 -22.33 -5.89 -9.98
N ASP A 23 -23.03 -5.39 -10.99
CA ASP A 23 -22.50 -5.12 -12.32
C ASP A 23 -22.25 -3.61 -12.46
N PHE A 24 -21.17 -3.24 -13.13
CA PHE A 24 -20.69 -1.87 -13.21
C PHE A 24 -20.66 -1.35 -14.64
N SER A 25 -20.95 -0.07 -14.79
CA SER A 25 -20.70 0.67 -16.02
C SER A 25 -19.21 1.03 -16.17
N LYS A 26 -18.81 1.42 -17.38
CA LYS A 26 -17.41 1.81 -17.67
C LYS A 26 -16.98 3.10 -17.00
N GLU A 27 -17.92 3.95 -16.63
CA GLU A 27 -17.67 5.28 -16.13
C GLU A 27 -17.90 5.36 -14.62
N ILE A 28 -18.77 6.24 -14.16
CA ILE A 28 -19.04 6.45 -12.75
C ILE A 28 -20.11 5.49 -12.27
N ASN A 29 -19.84 4.83 -11.15
CA ASN A 29 -20.76 3.97 -10.44
C ASN A 29 -20.95 4.50 -9.02
N ILE A 30 -22.19 4.64 -8.56
CA ILE A 30 -22.51 5.16 -7.24
C ILE A 30 -23.07 4.04 -6.39
N ILE A 31 -22.40 3.73 -5.27
CA ILE A 31 -22.85 2.79 -4.25
C ILE A 31 -23.51 3.59 -3.12
N TYR A 32 -24.81 3.48 -2.98
CA TYR A 32 -25.56 4.22 -1.97
C TYR A 32 -26.38 3.28 -1.07
N GLY A 33 -26.84 3.77 0.04
CA GLY A 33 -27.60 3.04 1.05
C GLY A 33 -27.38 3.59 2.45
N GLU A 34 -28.08 3.05 3.44
CA GLU A 34 -27.97 3.48 4.83
C GLU A 34 -26.60 3.22 5.43
N ASN A 35 -26.30 3.88 6.55
CA ASN A 35 -25.05 3.67 7.28
C ASN A 35 -25.00 2.24 7.84
N ARG A 36 -23.76 1.67 7.90
CA ARG A 36 -23.47 0.31 8.37
C ARG A 36 -23.98 -0.84 7.48
N GLN A 37 -24.52 -0.56 6.29
CA GLN A 37 -24.97 -1.59 5.33
C GLN A 37 -23.81 -2.25 4.54
N GLY A 38 -22.58 -1.88 4.78
CA GLY A 38 -21.41 -2.54 4.17
C GLY A 38 -20.81 -1.84 2.94
N LYS A 39 -21.18 -0.59 2.63
CA LYS A 39 -20.62 0.17 1.49
C LYS A 39 -19.09 0.17 1.47
N THR A 40 -18.46 0.61 2.57
CA THR A 40 -17.01 0.57 2.75
C THR A 40 -16.43 -0.84 2.64
N ASN A 41 -17.15 -1.85 3.15
CA ASN A 41 -16.70 -3.24 3.07
C ASN A 41 -16.76 -3.75 1.63
N PHE A 42 -17.75 -3.34 0.85
CA PHE A 42 -17.82 -3.67 -0.58
C PHE A 42 -16.67 -3.01 -1.37
N ILE A 43 -16.39 -1.73 -1.13
CA ILE A 43 -15.23 -1.03 -1.71
C ILE A 43 -13.91 -1.72 -1.31
N GLU A 44 -13.79 -2.18 -0.06
CA GLU A 44 -12.63 -2.94 0.39
C GLU A 44 -12.51 -4.29 -0.34
N ALA A 45 -13.62 -4.98 -0.60
CA ALA A 45 -13.60 -6.20 -1.39
C ALA A 45 -13.09 -5.94 -2.82
N VAL A 46 -13.52 -4.86 -3.46
CA VAL A 46 -13.02 -4.42 -4.77
C VAL A 46 -11.51 -4.14 -4.71
N TRP A 47 -11.07 -3.38 -3.71
CA TRP A 47 -9.64 -3.08 -3.51
C TRP A 47 -8.79 -4.35 -3.38
N LEU A 48 -9.28 -5.40 -2.71
CA LEU A 48 -8.52 -6.64 -2.53
C LEU A 48 -8.26 -7.40 -3.84
N LEU A 49 -9.02 -7.15 -4.89
CA LEU A 49 -8.77 -7.71 -6.23
C LEU A 49 -7.45 -7.24 -6.85
N SER A 50 -6.91 -6.10 -6.43
CA SER A 50 -5.58 -5.63 -6.86
C SER A 50 -4.41 -6.45 -6.28
N GLY A 51 -4.67 -7.41 -5.41
CA GLY A 51 -3.64 -8.13 -4.65
C GLY A 51 -3.14 -7.36 -3.42
N GLY A 52 -3.59 -6.12 -3.21
CA GLY A 52 -3.22 -5.27 -2.08
C GLY A 52 -3.69 -5.83 -0.72
N LYS A 53 -3.08 -5.40 0.37
CA LYS A 53 -3.55 -5.67 1.74
C LYS A 53 -4.74 -4.77 2.08
N SER A 54 -5.56 -5.15 3.07
CA SER A 54 -6.59 -4.26 3.62
C SER A 54 -6.04 -2.85 3.84
N PHE A 55 -6.67 -1.84 3.22
CA PHE A 55 -6.27 -0.44 3.45
C PHE A 55 -6.56 0.01 4.90
N ARG A 56 -7.51 -0.66 5.56
CA ARG A 56 -7.85 -0.44 6.98
C ARG A 56 -6.89 -1.14 7.94
N GLY A 57 -5.93 -1.93 7.42
CA GLY A 57 -4.92 -2.62 8.23
C GLY A 57 -5.42 -3.89 8.94
N THR A 58 -6.59 -4.40 8.57
CA THR A 58 -7.20 -5.61 9.13
C THR A 58 -6.42 -6.86 8.67
N LYS A 59 -6.27 -7.84 9.55
CA LYS A 59 -5.69 -9.15 9.21
C LYS A 59 -6.65 -9.93 8.32
N ASP A 60 -6.09 -10.78 7.45
CA ASP A 60 -6.89 -11.51 6.45
C ASP A 60 -8.03 -12.32 7.08
N ARG A 61 -7.79 -13.00 8.20
CA ARG A 61 -8.82 -13.79 8.90
C ARG A 61 -9.94 -12.95 9.52
N ASP A 62 -9.61 -11.75 9.98
CA ASP A 62 -10.57 -10.85 10.62
C ASP A 62 -11.52 -10.20 9.61
N MET A 63 -11.33 -10.46 8.33
CA MET A 63 -12.22 -10.07 7.24
C MET A 63 -13.27 -11.14 6.91
N ILE A 64 -13.18 -12.34 7.48
CA ILE A 64 -14.20 -13.39 7.36
C ILE A 64 -15.46 -12.93 8.12
N GLY A 65 -16.63 -13.14 7.53
CA GLY A 65 -17.90 -12.78 8.14
C GLY A 65 -18.11 -13.49 9.49
N PHE A 66 -18.79 -12.80 10.42
CA PHE A 66 -19.02 -13.35 11.75
C PHE A 66 -19.77 -14.69 11.68
N GLY A 67 -19.26 -15.70 12.38
CA GLY A 67 -19.80 -17.05 12.36
C GLY A 67 -19.57 -17.83 11.06
N LYS A 68 -18.77 -17.28 10.12
CA LYS A 68 -18.42 -17.91 8.85
C LYS A 68 -17.04 -18.54 8.90
N GLU A 69 -16.79 -19.45 7.96
CA GLU A 69 -15.54 -20.21 7.90
C GLU A 69 -14.57 -19.66 6.88
N GLN A 70 -15.07 -18.94 5.89
CA GLN A 70 -14.31 -18.39 4.78
C GLN A 70 -15.04 -17.19 4.18
N PHE A 71 -14.28 -16.39 3.42
CA PHE A 71 -14.86 -15.44 2.48
C PHE A 71 -14.37 -15.71 1.07
N ARG A 72 -15.14 -15.25 0.08
CA ARG A 72 -14.77 -15.27 -1.33
C ARG A 72 -15.23 -13.98 -2.02
N ILE A 73 -14.32 -13.40 -2.81
CA ILE A 73 -14.54 -12.24 -3.64
C ILE A 73 -14.16 -12.63 -5.06
N GLU A 74 -15.05 -12.40 -6.01
CA GLU A 74 -14.82 -12.63 -7.44
C GLU A 74 -15.07 -11.34 -8.20
N GLY A 75 -14.11 -10.90 -8.99
CA GLY A 75 -14.22 -9.73 -9.86
C GLY A 75 -13.96 -10.10 -11.30
N ILE A 76 -14.74 -9.55 -12.22
CA ILE A 76 -14.45 -9.57 -13.66
C ILE A 76 -13.94 -8.19 -14.03
N VAL A 77 -12.69 -8.14 -14.46
CA VAL A 77 -11.98 -6.93 -14.88
C VAL A 77 -11.84 -6.95 -16.39
N ARG A 78 -12.26 -5.89 -17.06
CA ARG A 78 -12.07 -5.70 -18.49
C ARG A 78 -10.86 -4.81 -18.72
N GLY A 79 -9.85 -5.35 -19.41
CA GLY A 79 -8.68 -4.64 -19.88
C GLY A 79 -8.55 -4.72 -21.40
N ALA A 80 -7.40 -4.31 -21.93
CA ALA A 80 -7.10 -4.38 -23.37
C ALA A 80 -7.14 -5.81 -23.93
N GLY A 81 -6.77 -6.81 -23.12
CA GLY A 81 -6.77 -8.24 -23.49
C GLY A 81 -8.11 -8.95 -23.37
N GLY A 82 -9.16 -8.26 -22.94
CA GLY A 82 -10.49 -8.85 -22.70
C GLY A 82 -10.88 -8.88 -21.22
N ASP A 83 -11.82 -9.79 -20.89
CA ASP A 83 -12.28 -10.01 -19.53
C ASP A 83 -11.35 -10.99 -18.82
N GLU A 84 -10.91 -10.62 -17.61
CA GLU A 84 -10.11 -11.48 -16.73
C GLU A 84 -10.86 -11.64 -15.39
N LYS A 85 -10.98 -12.87 -14.93
CA LYS A 85 -11.61 -13.17 -13.64
C LYS A 85 -10.54 -13.23 -12.55
N ILE A 86 -10.68 -12.39 -11.54
CA ILE A 86 -9.85 -12.40 -10.33
C ILE A 86 -10.67 -12.95 -9.17
N THR A 87 -10.15 -13.97 -8.48
CA THR A 87 -10.76 -14.53 -7.28
C THR A 87 -9.83 -14.33 -6.09
N VAL A 88 -10.37 -13.82 -4.98
CA VAL A 88 -9.67 -13.69 -3.69
C VAL A 88 -10.45 -14.44 -2.63
N ALA A 89 -9.77 -15.27 -1.84
CA ALA A 89 -10.40 -16.07 -0.80
C ALA A 89 -9.50 -16.21 0.44
N CYS A 90 -10.13 -16.42 1.60
CA CYS A 90 -9.45 -16.75 2.86
C CYS A 90 -10.35 -17.71 3.65
N SER A 91 -9.75 -18.67 4.39
CA SER A 91 -10.50 -19.64 5.18
C SER A 91 -9.82 -19.92 6.53
N ASN A 92 -10.62 -20.04 7.57
CA ASN A 92 -10.15 -20.44 8.91
C ASN A 92 -9.93 -21.96 9.03
N LYS A 93 -10.66 -22.78 8.25
CA LYS A 93 -10.60 -24.24 8.30
C LYS A 93 -9.55 -24.86 7.41
N ASN A 94 -9.28 -24.28 6.25
CA ASN A 94 -8.32 -24.84 5.33
C ASN A 94 -6.92 -24.28 5.60
N PRO A 95 -5.93 -25.12 6.03
CA PRO A 95 -4.57 -24.65 6.29
C PRO A 95 -3.91 -23.91 5.13
N LYS A 96 -4.23 -24.27 3.88
CA LYS A 96 -3.73 -23.59 2.68
C LYS A 96 -4.28 -22.18 2.50
N PHE A 97 -5.42 -21.85 3.09
CA PHE A 97 -6.11 -20.57 2.97
C PHE A 97 -6.16 -19.76 4.28
N GLN A 98 -5.35 -20.12 5.27
CA GLN A 98 -5.25 -19.37 6.55
C GLN A 98 -4.74 -17.95 6.36
N SER A 99 -3.99 -17.69 5.29
CA SER A 99 -3.75 -16.36 4.74
C SER A 99 -4.57 -16.25 3.46
N ARG A 100 -4.88 -15.03 3.09
CA ARG A 100 -5.58 -14.75 1.84
C ARG A 100 -4.83 -15.30 0.63
N MET A 101 -5.57 -15.94 -0.26
CA MET A 101 -5.08 -16.47 -1.52
C MET A 101 -5.83 -15.81 -2.68
N ALA A 102 -5.22 -15.76 -3.84
CA ALA A 102 -5.81 -15.18 -5.03
C ALA A 102 -5.49 -16.02 -6.28
N LYS A 103 -6.36 -15.97 -7.28
CA LYS A 103 -6.13 -16.61 -8.58
C LYS A 103 -6.70 -15.79 -9.73
N LEU A 104 -6.16 -16.00 -10.91
CA LEU A 104 -6.65 -15.48 -12.18
C LEU A 104 -7.37 -16.60 -12.91
N ASP A 105 -8.50 -16.28 -13.51
CA ASP A 105 -9.34 -17.24 -14.27
C ASP A 105 -9.48 -18.61 -13.61
N THR A 106 -9.10 -19.66 -14.31
CA THR A 106 -9.13 -21.06 -13.85
C THR A 106 -7.81 -21.53 -13.22
N GLY A 107 -6.82 -20.62 -13.10
CA GLY A 107 -5.51 -20.96 -12.53
C GLY A 107 -5.55 -21.36 -11.06
N ASP A 108 -4.40 -21.77 -10.53
CA ASP A 108 -4.25 -22.14 -9.14
C ASP A 108 -4.29 -20.94 -8.20
N PHE A 109 -4.68 -21.18 -6.96
CA PHE A 109 -4.61 -20.19 -5.90
C PHE A 109 -3.15 -19.94 -5.47
N LEU A 110 -2.74 -18.68 -5.55
CA LEU A 110 -1.40 -18.19 -5.25
C LEU A 110 -1.47 -17.13 -4.13
N ALA A 111 -0.31 -16.78 -3.58
CA ALA A 111 -0.22 -15.63 -2.68
C ALA A 111 -0.68 -14.33 -3.41
N PRO A 112 -1.43 -13.42 -2.75
CA PRO A 112 -2.04 -12.26 -3.42
C PRO A 112 -1.06 -11.37 -4.20
N GLY A 113 0.18 -11.27 -3.75
CA GLY A 113 1.20 -10.52 -4.48
C GLY A 113 1.61 -11.11 -5.84
N LYS A 114 1.12 -12.30 -6.21
CA LYS A 114 1.36 -12.91 -7.53
C LYS A 114 0.33 -12.48 -8.58
N ILE A 115 -0.80 -11.90 -8.16
CA ILE A 115 -1.81 -11.34 -9.06
C ILE A 115 -1.67 -9.82 -9.23
N VAL A 116 -0.73 -9.20 -8.53
CA VAL A 116 -0.47 -7.76 -8.64
C VAL A 116 -0.05 -7.44 -10.08
N GLY A 117 -0.60 -6.35 -10.64
CA GLY A 117 -0.36 -5.96 -12.01
C GLY A 117 -1.47 -6.35 -13.01
N ASN A 118 -2.46 -7.16 -12.57
CA ASN A 118 -3.62 -7.51 -13.42
C ASN A 118 -4.81 -6.56 -13.19
N PHE A 119 -4.90 -5.95 -12.04
CA PHE A 119 -5.88 -4.92 -11.74
C PHE A 119 -5.26 -3.78 -10.97
N TYR A 120 -5.29 -2.59 -11.56
CA TYR A 120 -4.79 -1.35 -10.96
C TYR A 120 -5.93 -0.53 -10.40
N CYS A 121 -5.81 -0.15 -9.14
CA CYS A 121 -6.77 0.74 -8.53
C CYS A 121 -6.14 1.66 -7.48
N VAL A 122 -6.71 2.84 -7.34
CA VAL A 122 -6.35 3.83 -6.33
C VAL A 122 -7.54 4.07 -5.44
N ILE A 123 -7.36 3.91 -4.13
CA ILE A 123 -8.44 4.14 -3.16
C ILE A 123 -8.22 5.44 -2.40
N PHE A 124 -9.27 6.25 -2.34
CA PHE A 124 -9.41 7.40 -1.46
C PHE A 124 -10.31 6.99 -0.29
N SER A 125 -9.83 7.11 0.94
CA SER A 125 -10.60 6.76 2.15
C SER A 125 -10.11 7.64 3.32
N PRO A 126 -10.96 7.93 4.33
CA PRO A 126 -10.58 8.71 5.51
C PRO A 126 -9.36 8.18 6.27
N VAL A 127 -9.10 6.87 6.20
CA VAL A 127 -7.89 6.29 6.84
C VAL A 127 -6.59 6.84 6.27
N HIS A 128 -6.59 7.39 5.06
CA HIS A 128 -5.40 7.97 4.44
C HIS A 128 -4.98 9.31 5.06
N LEU A 129 -5.82 9.96 5.86
CA LEU A 129 -5.40 11.13 6.67
C LEU A 129 -4.19 10.77 7.56
N ASN A 130 -4.11 9.53 7.98
CA ASN A 130 -2.98 9.03 8.75
C ASN A 130 -1.64 9.02 7.98
N ILE A 131 -1.62 9.25 6.67
CA ILE A 131 -0.37 9.47 5.91
C ILE A 131 0.30 10.76 6.40
N VAL A 132 -0.49 11.79 6.68
CA VAL A 132 -0.01 13.09 7.16
C VAL A 132 0.13 13.09 8.69
N SER A 133 -0.93 12.78 9.43
CA SER A 133 -0.98 12.87 10.90
C SER A 133 -0.25 11.73 11.62
N GLY A 134 -0.07 10.59 10.96
CA GLY A 134 0.49 9.40 11.57
C GLY A 134 2.02 9.32 11.54
N GLY A 135 2.53 8.16 11.95
CA GLY A 135 3.97 7.89 12.00
C GLY A 135 4.57 7.39 10.68
N PRO A 136 5.91 7.30 10.60
CA PRO A 136 6.65 6.87 9.41
C PRO A 136 6.18 5.53 8.81
N ALA A 137 5.72 4.61 9.63
CA ALA A 137 5.22 3.30 9.18
C ALA A 137 4.02 3.42 8.21
N LEU A 138 3.15 4.41 8.39
CA LEU A 138 1.98 4.63 7.53
C LEU A 138 2.38 5.26 6.20
N ARG A 139 3.34 6.17 6.19
CA ARG A 139 3.91 6.74 4.97
C ARG A 139 4.65 5.70 4.14
N ARG A 140 5.46 4.83 4.79
CA ARG A 140 6.06 3.68 4.09
C ARG A 140 5.00 2.73 3.54
N LYS A 141 3.94 2.43 4.31
CA LYS A 141 2.85 1.58 3.84
C LYS A 141 2.20 2.14 2.59
N PHE A 142 2.00 3.45 2.52
CA PHE A 142 1.49 4.14 1.32
C PHE A 142 2.44 3.94 0.13
N ILE A 143 3.72 4.32 0.27
CA ILE A 143 4.74 4.18 -0.79
C ILE A 143 4.85 2.73 -1.27
N ASP A 144 4.96 1.79 -0.34
CA ASP A 144 5.15 0.38 -0.67
C ASP A 144 3.90 -0.22 -1.36
N ALA A 145 2.69 0.21 -0.99
CA ALA A 145 1.46 -0.23 -1.65
C ALA A 145 1.40 0.23 -3.11
N CYS A 146 1.80 1.48 -3.38
CA CYS A 146 1.92 2.02 -4.72
C CYS A 146 2.95 1.24 -5.55
N LEU A 147 4.16 1.08 -4.99
CA LEU A 147 5.26 0.37 -5.67
C LEU A 147 4.93 -1.11 -5.92
N CYS A 148 4.22 -1.77 -5.00
CA CYS A 148 3.76 -3.14 -5.21
C CYS A 148 2.85 -3.26 -6.43
N GLN A 149 1.95 -2.32 -6.67
CA GLN A 149 1.07 -2.36 -7.84
C GLN A 149 1.81 -2.06 -9.14
N MET A 150 2.74 -1.10 -9.13
CA MET A 150 3.41 -0.61 -10.33
C MET A 150 4.60 -1.47 -10.78
N TYR A 151 5.29 -2.12 -9.83
CA TYR A 151 6.54 -2.86 -10.10
C TYR A 151 6.46 -4.29 -9.55
N PRO A 152 6.18 -5.31 -10.39
CA PRO A 152 6.10 -6.72 -9.94
C PRO A 152 7.33 -7.20 -9.18
N GLY A 153 8.53 -6.79 -9.59
CA GLY A 153 9.80 -7.13 -8.92
C GLY A 153 9.96 -6.54 -7.51
N PHE A 154 9.23 -5.46 -7.20
CA PHE A 154 9.27 -4.83 -5.88
C PHE A 154 8.70 -5.77 -4.80
N VAL A 155 7.63 -6.49 -5.10
CA VAL A 155 6.98 -7.44 -4.16
C VAL A 155 7.97 -8.52 -3.71
N ASP A 156 8.79 -9.06 -4.63
CA ASP A 156 9.75 -10.11 -4.30
C ASP A 156 10.91 -9.56 -3.47
N ASN A 157 11.44 -8.37 -3.78
CA ASN A 157 12.46 -7.72 -2.96
C ASN A 157 11.93 -7.36 -1.57
N TYR A 158 10.69 -6.88 -1.49
CA TYR A 158 10.03 -6.56 -0.22
C TYR A 158 9.85 -7.80 0.66
N ARG A 159 9.47 -8.95 0.08
CA ARG A 159 9.39 -10.23 0.80
C ARG A 159 10.74 -10.69 1.29
N ARG A 160 11.77 -10.67 0.41
CA ARG A 160 13.15 -11.07 0.78
C ARG A 160 13.68 -10.23 1.92
N TYR A 161 13.48 -8.91 1.87
CA TYR A 161 13.91 -8.01 2.93
C TYR A 161 13.22 -8.32 4.26
N ASN A 162 11.88 -8.42 4.26
CA ASN A 162 11.13 -8.69 5.49
C ASN A 162 11.49 -10.06 6.09
N HIS A 163 11.69 -11.08 5.26
CA HIS A 163 12.13 -12.38 5.73
C HIS A 163 13.53 -12.33 6.37
N ALA A 164 14.48 -11.66 5.72
CA ALA A 164 15.83 -11.47 6.28
C ALA A 164 15.79 -10.66 7.59
N LEU A 165 14.93 -9.64 7.67
CA LEU A 165 14.74 -8.83 8.87
C LEU A 165 14.16 -9.65 10.02
N GLU A 166 13.17 -10.50 9.75
CA GLU A 166 12.56 -11.39 10.72
C GLU A 166 13.58 -12.39 11.28
N LEU A 167 14.35 -13.04 10.41
CA LEU A 167 15.41 -13.97 10.81
C LEU A 167 16.49 -13.28 11.64
N ARG A 168 16.94 -12.09 11.23
CA ARG A 168 17.90 -11.29 11.97
C ARG A 168 17.37 -10.89 13.35
N ASN A 169 16.12 -10.45 13.43
CA ASN A 169 15.52 -10.07 14.72
C ASN A 169 15.30 -11.29 15.63
N LYS A 170 14.99 -12.46 15.07
CA LYS A 170 14.91 -13.72 15.84
C LYS A 170 16.29 -14.12 16.40
N PHE A 171 17.34 -13.99 15.59
CA PHE A 171 18.72 -14.18 16.04
C PHE A 171 19.10 -13.18 17.16
N LEU A 172 18.80 -11.90 17.00
CA LEU A 172 19.11 -10.88 18.02
C LEU A 172 18.41 -11.13 19.35
N LYS A 173 17.17 -11.61 19.35
CA LYS A 173 16.44 -11.99 20.58
C LYS A 173 17.09 -13.15 21.33
N ASN A 174 17.74 -14.05 20.59
CA ASN A 174 18.39 -15.24 21.16
C ASN A 174 19.93 -15.15 21.14
N TYR A 175 20.47 -13.92 21.02
CA TYR A 175 21.90 -13.68 20.79
C TYR A 175 22.82 -14.39 21.78
N ALA A 176 22.44 -14.44 23.07
CA ALA A 176 23.23 -15.08 24.12
C ALA A 176 23.39 -16.59 23.94
N MET A 177 22.49 -17.25 23.18
CA MET A 177 22.52 -18.70 22.98
C MET A 177 23.56 -19.16 21.92
N TYR A 178 24.18 -18.23 21.20
CA TYR A 178 25.10 -18.53 20.11
C TYR A 178 26.55 -18.23 20.54
N ASP A 179 27.50 -19.04 20.10
CA ASP A 179 28.93 -18.76 20.20
C ASP A 179 29.38 -17.66 19.22
N ASP A 180 30.60 -17.18 19.38
CA ASP A 180 31.12 -16.07 18.60
C ASP A 180 31.29 -16.39 17.10
N ALA A 181 31.56 -17.65 16.74
CA ALA A 181 31.68 -18.05 15.35
C ALA A 181 30.29 -18.01 14.67
N HIS A 182 29.27 -18.58 15.30
CA HIS A 182 27.89 -18.50 14.81
C HIS A 182 27.38 -17.05 14.75
N ARG A 183 27.64 -16.23 15.78
CA ARG A 183 27.26 -14.80 15.80
C ARG A 183 27.82 -14.04 14.60
N ARG A 184 29.10 -14.28 14.27
CA ARG A 184 29.78 -13.64 13.13
C ARG A 184 29.10 -14.03 11.80
N VAL A 185 28.87 -15.32 11.58
CA VAL A 185 28.25 -15.84 10.36
C VAL A 185 26.82 -15.32 10.21
N MET A 186 26.02 -15.32 11.30
CA MET A 186 24.65 -14.84 11.28
C MET A 186 24.55 -13.37 10.94
N PHE A 187 25.40 -12.52 11.56
CA PHE A 187 25.45 -11.09 11.21
C PHE A 187 25.82 -10.89 9.75
N GLU A 188 26.91 -11.53 9.29
CA GLU A 188 27.40 -11.35 7.94
C GLU A 188 26.34 -11.73 6.90
N THR A 189 25.72 -12.89 7.07
CA THR A 189 24.68 -13.39 6.16
C THR A 189 23.44 -12.50 6.16
N ALA A 190 22.94 -12.13 7.35
CA ALA A 190 21.74 -11.32 7.48
C ALA A 190 21.96 -9.88 6.97
N ASP A 191 23.08 -9.25 7.32
CA ASP A 191 23.39 -7.87 6.90
C ASP A 191 23.55 -7.79 5.37
N ARG A 192 24.21 -8.77 4.73
CA ARG A 192 24.31 -8.87 3.25
C ARG A 192 22.95 -9.06 2.60
N ALA A 193 22.10 -9.94 3.14
CA ALA A 193 20.76 -10.18 2.62
C ALA A 193 19.89 -8.91 2.72
N LEU A 194 19.93 -8.24 3.87
CA LEU A 194 19.22 -6.97 4.10
C LEU A 194 19.74 -5.85 3.20
N ALA A 195 21.06 -5.71 3.05
CA ALA A 195 21.64 -4.68 2.20
C ALA A 195 21.28 -4.89 0.73
N ARG A 196 21.32 -6.14 0.24
CA ARG A 196 20.96 -6.49 -1.14
C ARG A 196 19.51 -6.16 -1.47
N ALA A 197 18.58 -6.72 -0.70
CA ALA A 197 17.14 -6.49 -0.93
C ALA A 197 16.74 -5.05 -0.56
N GLY A 198 17.34 -4.48 0.49
CA GLY A 198 17.09 -3.13 0.96
C GLY A 198 17.47 -2.06 -0.05
N TYR A 199 18.59 -2.21 -0.74
CA TYR A 199 19.00 -1.27 -1.77
C TYR A 199 18.00 -1.18 -2.92
N GLU A 200 17.49 -2.30 -3.42
CA GLU A 200 16.50 -2.32 -4.49
C GLU A 200 15.19 -1.63 -4.07
N ILE A 201 14.76 -1.83 -2.81
CA ILE A 201 13.58 -1.16 -2.25
C ILE A 201 13.83 0.34 -2.08
N CYS A 202 14.98 0.72 -1.49
CA CYS A 202 15.35 2.11 -1.27
C CYS A 202 15.42 2.90 -2.58
N LYS A 203 16.03 2.31 -3.63
CA LYS A 203 16.10 2.88 -4.97
C LYS A 203 14.71 3.14 -5.55
N SER A 204 13.82 2.15 -5.49
CA SER A 204 12.45 2.28 -6.00
C SER A 204 11.66 3.34 -5.22
N ARG A 205 11.78 3.37 -3.89
CA ARG A 205 11.14 4.39 -3.05
C ARG A 205 11.66 5.79 -3.36
N LYS A 206 12.97 5.97 -3.52
CA LYS A 206 13.59 7.26 -3.85
C LYS A 206 13.06 7.80 -5.17
N GLU A 207 13.01 6.96 -6.19
CA GLU A 207 12.49 7.32 -7.50
C GLU A 207 11.00 7.67 -7.44
N PHE A 208 10.17 6.84 -6.83
CA PHE A 208 8.74 7.11 -6.63
C PHE A 208 8.51 8.40 -5.84
N CYS A 209 9.23 8.61 -4.73
CA CYS A 209 9.08 9.81 -3.91
C CYS A 209 9.46 11.08 -4.68
N ARG A 210 10.42 11.02 -5.60
CA ARG A 210 10.74 12.13 -6.49
C ARG A 210 9.55 12.49 -7.39
N TYR A 211 8.92 11.51 -8.01
CA TYR A 211 7.76 11.72 -8.87
C TYR A 211 6.54 12.19 -8.09
N VAL A 212 6.24 11.52 -6.96
CA VAL A 212 5.08 11.90 -6.14
C VAL A 212 5.23 13.30 -5.56
N SER A 213 6.45 13.71 -5.18
CA SER A 213 6.71 15.08 -4.71
C SER A 213 6.33 16.14 -5.74
N GLN A 214 6.76 15.96 -6.97
CA GLN A 214 6.49 16.92 -8.05
C GLN A 214 5.01 17.00 -8.36
N ARG A 215 4.33 15.86 -8.51
CA ARG A 215 2.91 15.82 -8.86
C ARG A 215 2.00 16.22 -7.71
N ALA A 216 2.30 15.81 -6.48
CA ALA A 216 1.53 16.23 -5.32
C ALA A 216 1.66 17.74 -5.07
N LYS A 217 2.85 18.33 -5.28
CA LYS A 217 3.03 19.78 -5.24
C LYS A 217 2.13 20.47 -6.27
N TYR A 218 2.10 19.98 -7.52
CA TYR A 218 1.24 20.51 -8.58
C TYR A 218 -0.25 20.46 -8.20
N TYR A 219 -0.74 19.30 -7.75
CA TYR A 219 -2.14 19.15 -7.36
C TYR A 219 -2.48 20.00 -6.13
N TYR A 220 -1.59 20.05 -5.15
CA TYR A 220 -1.80 20.86 -3.96
C TYR A 220 -1.84 22.37 -4.26
N ASP A 221 -0.96 22.84 -5.14
CA ASP A 221 -0.98 24.23 -5.61
C ASP A 221 -2.33 24.62 -6.21
N LYS A 222 -2.91 23.73 -7.02
CA LYS A 222 -4.26 23.95 -7.58
C LYS A 222 -5.36 23.94 -6.52
N ILE A 223 -5.30 23.00 -5.56
CA ILE A 223 -6.28 22.90 -4.46
C ILE A 223 -6.19 24.12 -3.53
N SER A 224 -5.00 24.62 -3.25
CA SER A 224 -4.77 25.77 -2.37
C SER A 224 -4.87 27.12 -3.09
N MET A 225 -5.07 27.10 -4.44
CA MET A 225 -5.04 28.30 -5.29
C MET A 225 -3.72 29.11 -5.16
N GLY A 226 -2.58 28.39 -5.06
CA GLY A 226 -1.26 28.98 -4.94
C GLY A 226 -0.95 29.64 -3.58
N LYS A 227 -1.82 29.49 -2.59
CA LYS A 227 -1.66 30.15 -1.27
C LYS A 227 -0.67 29.44 -0.35
N GLU A 228 -0.38 28.18 -0.60
CA GLU A 228 0.41 27.35 0.30
C GLU A 228 1.37 26.46 -0.51
N GLU A 229 2.57 26.22 0.03
CA GLU A 229 3.60 25.42 -0.61
C GLU A 229 3.72 24.04 0.06
N LEU A 230 3.36 22.97 -0.67
CA LEU A 230 3.60 21.59 -0.25
C LEU A 230 4.99 21.14 -0.68
N SER A 231 5.76 20.54 0.23
CA SER A 231 7.01 19.86 -0.09
C SER A 231 7.11 18.50 0.61
N LEU A 232 7.72 17.55 -0.08
CA LEU A 232 7.92 16.18 0.38
C LEU A 232 9.41 15.85 0.30
N VAL A 233 9.97 15.32 1.39
CA VAL A 233 11.39 14.98 1.49
C VAL A 233 11.53 13.53 1.93
N TYR A 234 11.99 12.67 1.03
CA TYR A 234 12.29 11.28 1.36
C TYR A 234 13.70 11.16 1.95
N LYS A 235 13.82 10.40 3.05
CA LYS A 235 15.07 10.15 3.77
C LYS A 235 15.50 8.69 3.58
N PRO A 236 16.35 8.39 2.58
CA PRO A 236 16.85 7.04 2.34
C PRO A 236 17.83 6.61 3.44
N THR A 237 17.91 5.30 3.64
CA THR A 237 18.93 4.70 4.56
C THR A 237 20.33 4.81 3.98
N GLY A 238 20.49 4.65 2.66
CA GLY A 238 21.79 4.72 1.99
C GLY A 238 21.64 4.72 0.46
N GLU A 239 22.72 5.11 -0.23
CA GLU A 239 22.75 5.30 -1.69
C GLU A 239 23.32 4.07 -2.43
N SER A 240 23.89 3.09 -1.71
CA SER A 240 24.45 1.86 -2.29
C SER A 240 24.26 0.67 -1.37
N ARG A 241 24.42 -0.54 -1.95
CA ARG A 241 24.37 -1.80 -1.18
C ARG A 241 25.46 -1.82 -0.11
N GLN A 242 26.65 -1.32 -0.42
CA GLN A 242 27.76 -1.27 0.52
C GLN A 242 27.46 -0.33 1.68
N GLU A 243 26.93 0.84 1.41
CA GLU A 243 26.60 1.82 2.45
C GLU A 243 25.52 1.28 3.41
N ILE A 244 24.47 0.63 2.89
CA ILE A 244 23.44 0.00 3.73
C ILE A 244 24.06 -1.11 4.59
N TYR A 245 24.96 -1.93 4.02
CA TYR A 245 25.67 -2.97 4.77
C TYR A 245 26.54 -2.35 5.88
N ASP A 246 27.28 -1.29 5.59
CA ASP A 246 28.16 -0.60 6.56
C ASP A 246 27.33 0.01 7.70
N ILE A 247 26.16 0.59 7.40
CA ILE A 247 25.24 1.11 8.41
C ILE A 247 24.78 -0.03 9.34
N LEU A 248 24.33 -1.16 8.78
CA LEU A 248 23.91 -2.31 9.56
C LEU A 248 25.07 -2.85 10.43
N SER A 249 26.26 -2.99 9.86
CA SER A 249 27.46 -3.48 10.56
C SER A 249 27.85 -2.60 11.74
N ARG A 250 27.86 -1.28 11.56
CA ARG A 250 28.21 -0.32 12.64
C ARG A 250 27.18 -0.34 13.77
N GLN A 251 25.93 -0.73 13.50
CA GLN A 251 24.85 -0.72 14.50
C GLN A 251 24.69 -2.05 15.27
N ARG A 252 25.47 -3.10 14.95
CA ARG A 252 25.34 -4.44 15.57
C ARG A 252 25.30 -4.42 17.10
N LYS A 253 26.16 -3.62 17.75
CA LYS A 253 26.16 -3.49 19.21
C LYS A 253 24.84 -2.93 19.75
N ARG A 254 24.28 -1.92 19.08
CA ARG A 254 22.98 -1.31 19.46
C ARG A 254 21.84 -2.28 19.19
N ASP A 255 21.89 -3.02 18.08
CA ASP A 255 20.90 -4.02 17.72
C ASP A 255 20.85 -5.16 18.74
N VAL A 256 22.02 -5.62 19.23
CA VAL A 256 22.10 -6.63 20.30
C VAL A 256 21.49 -6.10 21.59
N ALA A 257 21.84 -4.87 22.00
CA ALA A 257 21.26 -4.26 23.20
C ALA A 257 19.75 -4.05 23.11
N ALA A 258 19.23 -3.74 21.90
CA ALA A 258 17.80 -3.53 21.67
C ALA A 258 17.02 -4.83 21.42
N GLY A 259 17.70 -5.96 21.13
CA GLY A 259 17.07 -7.23 20.73
C GLY A 259 16.38 -7.20 19.36
N HIS A 260 16.64 -6.18 18.55
CA HIS A 260 16.10 -6.02 17.19
C HIS A 260 16.95 -5.05 16.36
N THR A 261 16.74 -5.08 15.03
CA THR A 261 17.40 -4.19 14.08
C THR A 261 16.86 -2.77 14.22
N VAL A 262 17.72 -1.83 14.65
CA VAL A 262 17.31 -0.43 14.94
C VAL A 262 17.37 0.48 13.72
N ASN A 263 18.22 0.15 12.72
CA ASN A 263 18.39 0.92 11.49
C ASN A 263 18.17 0.06 10.25
N GLY A 264 17.84 0.71 9.13
CA GLY A 264 17.60 0.07 7.83
C GLY A 264 16.39 0.63 7.14
N ILE A 265 16.09 0.14 5.94
CA ILE A 265 15.00 0.67 5.10
C ILE A 265 13.60 0.60 5.75
N HIS A 266 13.43 -0.24 6.74
CA HIS A 266 12.20 -0.33 7.55
C HIS A 266 12.04 0.85 8.55
N ARG A 267 13.01 1.77 8.60
CA ARG A 267 13.01 3.01 9.40
C ARG A 267 12.98 4.29 8.55
N GLU A 268 13.07 4.18 7.23
CA GLU A 268 12.97 5.32 6.32
C GLU A 268 11.66 6.10 6.47
N ASP A 269 11.67 7.36 6.05
CA ASP A 269 10.50 8.22 6.12
C ASP A 269 10.38 9.14 4.90
N LEU A 270 9.15 9.62 4.68
CA LEU A 270 8.79 10.68 3.77
C LEU A 270 8.24 11.84 4.60
N ASP A 271 9.08 12.83 4.88
CA ASP A 271 8.65 14.02 5.59
C ASP A 271 7.75 14.89 4.69
N ILE A 272 6.66 15.37 5.25
CA ILE A 272 5.69 16.22 4.58
C ILE A 272 5.70 17.59 5.25
N PHE A 273 5.98 18.62 4.45
CA PHE A 273 6.02 20.00 4.91
C PHE A 273 4.96 20.83 4.18
N LEU A 274 4.36 21.74 4.91
CA LEU A 274 3.47 22.78 4.37
C LEU A 274 4.04 24.13 4.79
N ASN A 275 4.31 25.02 3.81
CA ASN A 275 4.96 26.31 4.07
C ASN A 275 6.25 26.16 4.92
N ARG A 276 7.05 25.12 4.62
CA ARG A 276 8.32 24.78 5.28
C ARG A 276 8.21 24.31 6.74
N VAL A 277 6.99 24.15 7.29
CA VAL A 277 6.79 23.55 8.62
C VAL A 277 6.23 22.14 8.50
N PRO A 278 6.53 21.21 9.45
CA PRO A 278 6.02 19.85 9.40
C PRO A 278 4.49 19.81 9.37
N ALA A 279 3.92 19.22 8.31
CA ALA A 279 2.47 19.17 8.15
C ALA A 279 1.77 18.35 9.25
N LYS A 280 2.46 17.38 9.82
CA LYS A 280 1.93 16.56 10.90
C LYS A 280 1.53 17.38 12.13
N GLU A 281 2.35 18.35 12.51
CA GLU A 281 2.17 19.16 13.73
C GLU A 281 1.34 20.43 13.46
N TYR A 282 1.45 21.01 12.27
CA TYR A 282 0.94 22.37 12.01
C TYR A 282 -0.20 22.46 11.00
N ALA A 283 -0.42 21.42 10.16
CA ALA A 283 -1.51 21.48 9.19
C ALA A 283 -2.88 21.25 9.83
N SER A 284 -3.83 22.13 9.51
CA SER A 284 -5.24 21.95 9.87
C SER A 284 -5.81 20.66 9.25
N GLN A 285 -6.94 20.17 9.76
CA GLN A 285 -7.61 19.00 9.17
C GLN A 285 -7.93 19.19 7.68
N GLY A 286 -8.41 20.38 7.29
CA GLY A 286 -8.66 20.70 5.90
C GLY A 286 -7.42 20.66 5.02
N GLN A 287 -6.28 21.18 5.52
CA GLN A 287 -4.99 21.10 4.85
C GLN A 287 -4.50 19.67 4.72
N GLN A 288 -4.61 18.86 5.79
CA GLN A 288 -4.25 17.44 5.76
C GLN A 288 -5.07 16.67 4.71
N ARG A 289 -6.39 16.93 4.59
CA ARG A 289 -7.26 16.38 3.54
C ARG A 289 -6.78 16.77 2.16
N SER A 290 -6.46 18.04 1.95
CA SER A 290 -5.92 18.54 0.68
C SER A 290 -4.60 17.86 0.29
N ILE A 291 -3.70 17.67 1.26
CA ILE A 291 -2.43 16.95 1.04
C ILE A 291 -2.72 15.50 0.62
N VAL A 292 -3.65 14.82 1.29
CA VAL A 292 -4.00 13.42 0.94
C VAL A 292 -4.62 13.34 -0.46
N ILE A 293 -5.50 14.26 -0.84
CA ILE A 293 -6.06 14.34 -2.19
C ILE A 293 -4.93 14.50 -3.21
N ALA A 294 -4.03 15.45 -2.98
CA ALA A 294 -2.90 15.71 -3.87
C ALA A 294 -1.99 14.47 -4.02
N LEU A 295 -1.70 13.77 -2.92
CA LEU A 295 -0.92 12.53 -2.94
C LEU A 295 -1.62 11.42 -3.73
N LYS A 296 -2.92 11.25 -3.58
CA LYS A 296 -3.70 10.19 -4.23
C LYS A 296 -3.93 10.47 -5.72
N LEU A 297 -4.10 11.73 -6.11
CA LEU A 297 -4.11 12.13 -7.52
C LEU A 297 -2.73 11.90 -8.17
N ALA A 298 -1.65 12.28 -7.47
CA ALA A 298 -0.29 12.00 -7.91
C ALA A 298 -0.03 10.49 -8.07
N GLU A 299 -0.51 9.66 -7.15
CA GLU A 299 -0.44 8.20 -7.25
C GLU A 299 -1.14 7.69 -8.51
N SER A 300 -2.35 8.19 -8.82
CA SER A 300 -3.09 7.80 -10.02
C SER A 300 -2.34 8.12 -11.30
N ASP A 301 -1.83 9.35 -11.43
CA ASP A 301 -1.07 9.78 -12.60
C ASP A 301 0.22 8.98 -12.79
N ILE A 302 0.97 8.75 -11.72
CA ILE A 302 2.21 7.97 -11.77
C ILE A 302 1.92 6.53 -12.16
N MET A 303 0.84 5.95 -11.62
CA MET A 303 0.43 4.60 -11.97
C MET A 303 0.09 4.49 -13.46
N GLU A 304 -0.69 5.43 -13.98
CA GLU A 304 -1.03 5.48 -15.42
C GLU A 304 0.22 5.66 -16.30
N GLU A 305 1.14 6.54 -15.91
CA GLU A 305 2.39 6.77 -16.67
C GLU A 305 3.30 5.54 -16.71
N ILE A 306 3.46 4.85 -15.58
CA ILE A 306 4.37 3.69 -15.48
C ILE A 306 3.75 2.45 -16.11
N THR A 307 2.46 2.21 -15.91
CA THR A 307 1.81 0.98 -16.36
C THR A 307 1.18 1.09 -17.74
N GLY A 308 0.97 2.31 -18.24
CA GLY A 308 0.20 2.60 -19.44
C GLY A 308 -1.31 2.37 -19.30
N ILE A 309 -1.79 2.11 -18.09
CA ILE A 309 -3.20 1.77 -17.78
C ILE A 309 -3.72 2.74 -16.72
N ALA A 310 -4.81 3.45 -17.03
CA ALA A 310 -5.49 4.28 -16.05
C ALA A 310 -6.09 3.40 -14.92
N PRO A 311 -5.76 3.66 -13.64
CA PRO A 311 -6.30 2.88 -12.54
C PRO A 311 -7.79 3.14 -12.31
N VAL A 312 -8.50 2.15 -11.79
CA VAL A 312 -9.86 2.36 -11.29
C VAL A 312 -9.80 3.16 -9.99
N ILE A 313 -10.57 4.23 -9.90
CA ILE A 313 -10.62 5.08 -8.71
C ILE A 313 -11.76 4.60 -7.80
N LEU A 314 -11.43 4.33 -6.56
CA LEU A 314 -12.37 3.96 -5.50
C LEU A 314 -12.49 5.12 -4.50
N LEU A 315 -13.70 5.62 -4.28
CA LEU A 315 -13.98 6.70 -3.32
C LEU A 315 -14.82 6.14 -2.17
N ASP A 316 -14.24 6.10 -0.97
CA ASP A 316 -14.90 5.63 0.25
C ASP A 316 -15.10 6.80 1.21
N ASP A 317 -16.31 7.36 1.23
CA ASP A 317 -16.77 8.45 2.12
C ASP A 317 -15.89 9.72 2.17
N VAL A 318 -15.15 9.97 1.08
CA VAL A 318 -14.22 11.10 1.03
C VAL A 318 -14.95 12.42 0.77
N LEU A 319 -15.98 12.38 -0.08
CA LEU A 319 -16.67 13.60 -0.51
C LEU A 319 -17.41 14.28 0.65
N SER A 320 -18.00 13.50 1.58
CA SER A 320 -18.74 14.05 2.73
C SER A 320 -17.88 14.92 3.66
N GLU A 321 -16.57 14.71 3.63
CA GLU A 321 -15.60 15.40 4.48
C GLU A 321 -14.93 16.62 3.81
N LEU A 322 -15.27 16.91 2.54
CA LEU A 322 -14.68 17.98 1.75
C LEU A 322 -15.66 19.13 1.58
N ASP A 323 -15.14 20.36 1.54
CA ASP A 323 -15.90 21.50 1.06
C ASP A 323 -16.16 21.40 -0.46
N PHE A 324 -17.10 22.22 -0.94
CA PHE A 324 -17.54 22.17 -2.34
C PHE A 324 -16.41 22.35 -3.36
N GLN A 325 -15.45 23.25 -3.09
CA GLN A 325 -14.34 23.49 -4.01
C GLN A 325 -13.43 22.29 -4.15
N ARG A 326 -13.12 21.60 -3.04
CA ARG A 326 -12.30 20.38 -3.03
C ARG A 326 -13.03 19.19 -3.64
N GLN A 327 -14.37 19.09 -3.41
CA GLN A 327 -15.20 18.08 -4.06
C GLN A 327 -15.16 18.24 -5.58
N ASP A 328 -15.45 19.45 -6.07
CA ASP A 328 -15.45 19.79 -7.49
C ASP A 328 -14.08 19.53 -8.12
N TYR A 329 -13.00 19.98 -7.45
CA TYR A 329 -11.63 19.73 -7.91
C TYR A 329 -11.33 18.25 -8.02
N LEU A 330 -11.67 17.45 -7.01
CA LEU A 330 -11.43 16.02 -7.01
C LEU A 330 -12.19 15.33 -8.15
N LEU A 331 -13.49 15.61 -8.28
CA LEU A 331 -14.34 15.00 -9.31
C LEU A 331 -13.90 15.35 -10.73
N ASN A 332 -13.44 16.57 -10.97
CA ASN A 332 -12.96 17.01 -12.28
C ASN A 332 -11.55 16.49 -12.64
N ASN A 333 -10.78 16.01 -11.67
CA ASN A 333 -9.44 15.47 -11.88
C ASN A 333 -9.34 13.94 -11.75
N ILE A 334 -10.44 13.25 -11.44
CA ILE A 334 -10.57 11.80 -11.56
C ILE A 334 -10.89 11.47 -13.02
N LYS A 335 -9.99 10.75 -13.68
CA LYS A 335 -10.11 10.38 -15.10
C LYS A 335 -10.81 9.05 -15.29
#